data_924974f75a4c1d890ce1dcc9c84069d9
#
_entry.id   924974f75a4c1d890ce1dcc9c84069d9
#
_cell.length_a   1.000
_cell.length_b   1.000
_cell.length_c   1.000
_cell.angle_alpha   90.00
_cell.angle_beta   90.00
_cell.angle_gamma   90.00
#
_symmetry.space_group_name_H-M   'P 1'
#
loop_
_entity.id
_entity.type
_entity.pdbx_description
1 polymer ?
#
loop_
_entity_poly.entity_id
_entity_poly.type
_entity_poly.pdbx_seq_one_letter_code
_entity_poly.pdbx_strand_id
1 'polypeptide(L)'
;MTVFVYDKTFEGLLTAVFDAYSRRSFPDLLLAEGEPFPLFYDEAVTICTDDAKVDRVWKGLQKRLSAMALSVITVTWLSELPETDMLLFRYIRKAIDAPRTVELNFGDPDVLEVSKVWKKVTNERLRVIQFLRFQKAVDGTFFAAVKPVYNVLPLTLAHLKDRFADQRWLLYDLKREYGYYYDPVSYTHLTL
;
A
#
# COMPACT_ATOMS: atom_id res chain seq x y z
N MET A 1 -11.98 13.83 20.36
CA MET A 1 -11.23 13.32 19.18
C MET A 1 -10.25 12.27 19.66
N THR A 2 -10.38 11.03 19.16
CA THR A 2 -9.49 9.91 19.47
C THR A 2 -8.41 9.81 18.40
N VAL A 3 -7.14 9.74 18.82
CA VAL A 3 -5.98 9.66 17.94
C VAL A 3 -5.30 8.31 18.12
N PHE A 4 -5.05 7.60 17.01
CA PHE A 4 -4.20 6.42 17.04
C PHE A 4 -2.84 6.77 16.43
N VAL A 5 -1.77 6.42 17.14
CA VAL A 5 -0.38 6.62 16.72
C VAL A 5 0.20 5.27 16.33
N TYR A 6 0.79 5.15 15.15
CA TYR A 6 1.30 3.90 14.62
C TYR A 6 2.58 4.12 13.78
N ASP A 7 3.26 3.04 13.42
CA ASP A 7 4.55 3.04 12.73
C ASP A 7 4.49 3.39 11.22
N LYS A 8 3.32 3.81 10.72
CA LYS A 8 3.07 4.13 9.30
C LYS A 8 3.32 2.96 8.34
N THR A 9 3.25 1.73 8.82
CA THR A 9 3.28 0.52 7.98
C THR A 9 1.86 0.07 7.60
N PHE A 10 1.74 -0.75 6.57
CA PHE A 10 0.46 -1.35 6.20
C PHE A 10 -0.04 -2.32 7.28
N GLU A 11 0.90 -3.05 7.87
CA GLU A 11 0.69 -3.95 9.00
C GLU A 11 0.21 -3.19 10.23
N GLY A 12 0.79 -2.02 10.50
CA GLY A 12 0.35 -1.12 11.56
C GLY A 12 -1.07 -0.60 11.34
N LEU A 13 -1.44 -0.25 10.10
CA LEU A 13 -2.82 0.12 9.77
C LEU A 13 -3.80 -1.02 10.04
N LEU A 14 -3.48 -2.25 9.63
CA LEU A 14 -4.35 -3.41 9.90
C LEU A 14 -4.43 -3.71 11.40
N THR A 15 -3.33 -3.54 12.14
CA THR A 15 -3.32 -3.66 13.60
C THR A 15 -4.21 -2.60 14.24
N ALA A 16 -4.16 -1.35 13.75
CA ALA A 16 -5.04 -0.28 14.24
C ALA A 16 -6.52 -0.60 14.02
N VAL A 17 -6.86 -1.21 12.87
CA VAL A 17 -8.23 -1.71 12.63
C VAL A 17 -8.62 -2.75 13.68
N PHE A 18 -7.77 -3.75 13.93
CA PHE A 18 -8.06 -4.77 14.95
C PHE A 18 -8.28 -4.16 16.33
N ASP A 19 -7.39 -3.26 16.75
CA ASP A 19 -7.42 -2.65 18.06
C ASP A 19 -8.64 -1.72 18.24
N ALA A 20 -9.08 -1.05 17.17
CA ALA A 20 -10.30 -0.26 17.19
C ALA A 20 -11.53 -1.11 17.53
N TYR A 21 -11.66 -2.29 16.92
CA TYR A 21 -12.76 -3.22 17.24
C TYR A 21 -12.62 -3.84 18.63
N SER A 22 -11.42 -4.23 19.02
CA SER A 22 -11.15 -4.83 20.33
C SER A 22 -11.48 -3.86 21.48
N ARG A 23 -11.13 -2.58 21.31
CA ARG A 23 -11.38 -1.50 22.28
C ARG A 23 -12.78 -0.92 22.18
N ARG A 24 -13.49 -1.17 21.08
CA ARG A 24 -14.74 -0.50 20.71
C ARG A 24 -14.59 1.04 20.66
N SER A 25 -13.40 1.48 20.28
CA SER A 25 -13.05 2.89 20.12
C SER A 25 -12.40 3.06 18.74
N PHE A 26 -12.96 3.94 17.93
CA PHE A 26 -12.50 4.17 16.56
C PHE A 26 -11.78 5.52 16.48
N PRO A 27 -10.62 5.57 15.80
CA PRO A 27 -9.88 6.82 15.69
C PRO A 27 -10.59 7.83 14.78
N ASP A 28 -10.52 9.10 15.17
CA ASP A 28 -10.84 10.23 14.30
C ASP A 28 -9.63 10.61 13.44
N LEU A 29 -8.41 10.27 13.92
CA LEU A 29 -7.15 10.58 13.26
C LEU A 29 -6.15 9.43 13.46
N LEU A 30 -5.45 9.08 12.39
CA LEU A 30 -4.24 8.25 12.42
C LEU A 30 -3.02 9.16 12.27
N LEU A 31 -2.05 9.03 13.15
CA LEU A 31 -0.77 9.74 13.11
C LEU A 31 0.37 8.75 12.98
N ALA A 32 1.39 9.10 12.21
CA ALA A 32 2.65 8.39 12.25
C ALA A 32 3.41 8.69 13.56
N GLU A 33 4.20 7.74 14.03
CA GLU A 33 5.12 7.98 15.13
C GLU A 33 6.02 9.18 14.83
N GLY A 34 6.10 10.12 15.78
CA GLY A 34 6.89 11.35 15.65
C GLY A 34 6.17 12.51 14.96
N GLU A 35 4.97 12.32 14.40
CA GLU A 35 4.16 13.43 13.92
C GLU A 35 3.59 14.26 15.08
N PRO A 36 3.44 15.58 14.91
CA PRO A 36 2.90 16.44 15.96
C PRO A 36 1.42 16.14 16.21
N PHE A 37 1.07 16.05 17.50
CA PHE A 37 -0.32 15.91 17.90
C PHE A 37 -1.15 17.16 17.58
N PRO A 38 -2.45 16.99 17.30
CA PRO A 38 -3.37 18.11 17.21
C PRO A 38 -3.46 18.84 18.58
N LEU A 39 -3.79 20.12 18.55
CA LEU A 39 -3.88 20.94 19.76
C LEU A 39 -4.91 20.44 20.77
N PHE A 40 -5.95 19.76 20.30
CA PHE A 40 -7.03 19.23 21.13
C PHE A 40 -7.33 17.78 20.75
N TYR A 41 -7.20 16.88 21.70
CA TYR A 41 -7.63 15.48 21.60
C TYR A 41 -8.03 14.97 22.98
N ASP A 42 -8.92 14.00 23.03
CA ASP A 42 -9.41 13.42 24.29
C ASP A 42 -8.58 12.20 24.69
N GLU A 43 -8.16 11.39 23.71
CA GLU A 43 -7.43 10.16 23.92
C GLU A 43 -6.40 9.93 22.80
N ALA A 44 -5.21 9.47 23.18
CA ALA A 44 -4.20 8.99 22.26
C ALA A 44 -3.86 7.53 22.57
N VAL A 45 -3.90 6.68 21.57
CA VAL A 45 -3.61 5.25 21.68
C VAL A 45 -2.43 4.91 20.78
N THR A 46 -1.36 4.38 21.37
CA THR A 46 -0.23 3.85 20.58
C THR A 46 -0.54 2.43 20.11
N ILE A 47 -0.42 2.21 18.82
CA ILE A 47 -0.64 0.92 18.15
C ILE A 47 0.72 0.26 17.92
N CYS A 48 0.95 -0.85 18.58
CA CYS A 48 2.13 -1.68 18.32
C CYS A 48 1.77 -2.74 17.30
N THR A 49 2.45 -2.74 16.15
CA THR A 49 2.22 -3.69 15.05
C THR A 49 2.35 -5.12 15.54
N ASP A 50 1.37 -5.97 15.20
CA ASP A 50 1.22 -7.35 15.65
C ASP A 50 0.75 -8.23 14.50
N ASP A 51 1.60 -9.15 14.05
CA ASP A 51 1.35 -10.04 12.91
C ASP A 51 0.11 -10.92 13.09
N ALA A 52 -0.18 -11.36 14.32
CA ALA A 52 -1.37 -12.17 14.58
C ALA A 52 -2.66 -11.37 14.39
N LYS A 53 -2.66 -10.09 14.76
CA LYS A 53 -3.78 -9.18 14.53
C LYS A 53 -3.93 -8.85 13.04
N VAL A 54 -2.83 -8.56 12.35
CA VAL A 54 -2.77 -8.36 10.89
C VAL A 54 -3.40 -9.53 10.16
N ASP A 55 -2.95 -10.74 10.44
CA ASP A 55 -3.46 -11.98 9.88
C ASP A 55 -4.98 -12.14 10.06
N ARG A 56 -5.48 -11.83 11.26
CA ARG A 56 -6.92 -11.93 11.56
C ARG A 56 -7.75 -10.95 10.75
N VAL A 57 -7.31 -9.70 10.66
CA VAL A 57 -8.00 -8.67 9.86
C VAL A 57 -7.96 -9.06 8.39
N TRP A 58 -6.78 -9.43 7.87
CA TRP A 58 -6.61 -9.78 6.47
C TRP A 58 -7.45 -10.99 6.05
N LYS A 59 -7.44 -12.06 6.85
CA LYS A 59 -8.30 -13.24 6.63
C LYS A 59 -9.79 -12.89 6.72
N GLY A 60 -10.15 -11.94 7.58
CA GLY A 60 -11.52 -11.41 7.65
C GLY A 60 -11.93 -10.69 6.37
N LEU A 61 -11.05 -9.86 5.83
CA LEU A 61 -11.29 -9.15 4.57
C LEU A 61 -11.37 -10.11 3.37
N GLN A 62 -10.48 -11.11 3.30
CA GLN A 62 -10.50 -12.14 2.24
C GLN A 62 -11.82 -12.92 2.16
N LYS A 63 -12.54 -13.07 3.28
CA LYS A 63 -13.86 -13.73 3.31
C LYS A 63 -15.00 -12.85 2.81
N ARG A 64 -14.79 -11.53 2.76
CA ARG A 64 -15.84 -10.54 2.48
C ARG A 64 -15.65 -9.81 1.16
N LEU A 65 -14.42 -9.66 0.71
CA LEU A 65 -14.02 -8.88 -0.45
C LEU A 65 -13.49 -9.79 -1.56
N SER A 66 -13.71 -9.40 -2.79
CA SER A 66 -13.09 -10.04 -3.95
C SER A 66 -11.56 -9.81 -3.98
N ALA A 67 -10.84 -10.64 -4.74
CA ALA A 67 -9.41 -10.43 -4.96
C ALA A 67 -9.11 -9.04 -5.55
N MET A 68 -10.04 -8.51 -6.37
CA MET A 68 -9.92 -7.16 -6.92
C MET A 68 -10.02 -6.10 -5.82
N ALA A 69 -10.99 -6.20 -4.91
CA ALA A 69 -11.14 -5.24 -3.83
C ALA A 69 -9.99 -5.29 -2.82
N LEU A 70 -9.43 -6.46 -2.57
CA LEU A 70 -8.19 -6.59 -1.79
C LEU A 70 -7.01 -5.90 -2.49
N SER A 71 -6.88 -6.08 -3.81
CA SER A 71 -5.89 -5.36 -4.62
C SER A 71 -6.11 -3.84 -4.58
N VAL A 72 -7.36 -3.39 -4.56
CA VAL A 72 -7.67 -1.96 -4.42
C VAL A 72 -7.11 -1.41 -3.11
N ILE A 73 -7.21 -2.11 -1.99
CA ILE A 73 -6.66 -1.69 -0.70
C ILE A 73 -5.13 -1.56 -0.78
N THR A 74 -4.44 -2.63 -1.21
CA THR A 74 -2.98 -2.67 -1.25
C THR A 74 -2.38 -1.67 -2.24
N VAL A 75 -3.00 -1.52 -3.41
CA VAL A 75 -2.55 -0.55 -4.43
C VAL A 75 -2.82 0.89 -3.98
N THR A 76 -3.95 1.15 -3.32
CA THR A 76 -4.24 2.48 -2.77
C THR A 76 -3.23 2.86 -1.68
N TRP A 77 -2.82 1.93 -0.83
CA TRP A 77 -1.76 2.14 0.15
C TRP A 77 -0.46 2.65 -0.50
N LEU A 78 -0.08 2.09 -1.63
CA LEU A 78 1.12 2.49 -2.38
C LEU A 78 1.03 3.90 -3.01
N SER A 79 -0.10 4.59 -2.88
CA SER A 79 -0.20 5.99 -3.31
C SER A 79 0.66 6.92 -2.46
N GLU A 80 0.87 6.59 -1.18
CA GLU A 80 1.58 7.43 -0.19
C GLU A 80 1.03 8.87 -0.13
N LEU A 81 -0.25 9.05 -0.49
CA LEU A 81 -0.90 10.34 -0.37
C LEU A 81 -1.25 10.64 1.08
N PRO A 82 -1.22 11.91 1.49
CA PRO A 82 -1.78 12.31 2.78
C PRO A 82 -3.20 11.77 2.94
N GLU A 83 -3.57 11.40 4.15
CA GLU A 83 -4.91 10.91 4.51
C GLU A 83 -5.30 9.54 3.91
N THR A 84 -4.42 8.89 3.12
CA THR A 84 -4.71 7.56 2.55
C THR A 84 -4.95 6.52 3.64
N ASP A 85 -4.23 6.57 4.72
CA ASP A 85 -4.38 5.70 5.88
C ASP A 85 -5.76 5.82 6.53
N MET A 86 -6.24 7.03 6.81
CA MET A 86 -7.60 7.24 7.31
C MET A 86 -8.68 6.85 6.30
N LEU A 87 -8.44 7.12 5.02
CA LEU A 87 -9.35 6.69 3.94
C LEU A 87 -9.46 5.16 3.90
N LEU A 88 -8.33 4.46 3.94
CA LEU A 88 -8.29 2.99 3.96
C LEU A 88 -8.87 2.43 5.26
N PHE A 89 -8.59 3.05 6.40
CA PHE A 89 -9.19 2.65 7.67
C PHE A 89 -10.73 2.67 7.61
N ARG A 90 -11.30 3.78 7.12
CA ARG A 90 -12.77 3.91 6.96
C ARG A 90 -13.32 2.91 5.95
N TYR A 91 -12.64 2.71 4.82
CA TYR A 91 -13.04 1.73 3.81
C TYR A 91 -13.04 0.30 4.37
N ILE A 92 -11.96 -0.10 5.04
CA ILE A 92 -11.84 -1.43 5.68
C ILE A 92 -12.92 -1.63 6.74
N ARG A 93 -13.16 -0.62 7.58
CA ARG A 93 -14.24 -0.66 8.57
C ARG A 93 -15.59 -0.89 7.90
N LYS A 94 -15.93 -0.15 6.85
CA LYS A 94 -17.17 -0.35 6.09
C LYS A 94 -17.26 -1.75 5.50
N ALA A 95 -16.16 -2.29 4.98
CA ALA A 95 -16.11 -3.65 4.46
C ALA A 95 -16.35 -4.71 5.55
N ILE A 96 -15.92 -4.44 6.78
CA ILE A 96 -16.15 -5.34 7.93
C ILE A 96 -17.59 -5.21 8.44
N ASP A 97 -18.12 -4.00 8.56
CA ASP A 97 -19.42 -3.73 9.20
C ASP A 97 -20.60 -4.01 8.26
N ALA A 98 -20.43 -3.86 6.97
CA ALA A 98 -21.51 -4.00 6.01
C ALA A 98 -22.04 -5.45 5.93
N PRO A 99 -23.38 -5.65 5.86
CA PRO A 99 -23.98 -6.98 5.68
C PRO A 99 -23.75 -7.56 4.28
N ARG A 100 -23.43 -6.70 3.31
CA ARG A 100 -23.13 -7.05 1.91
C ARG A 100 -21.82 -6.39 1.49
N THR A 101 -21.25 -6.88 0.38
CA THR A 101 -20.04 -6.27 -0.18
C THR A 101 -20.24 -4.78 -0.50
N VAL A 102 -19.22 -3.96 -0.16
CA VAL A 102 -19.21 -2.52 -0.41
C VAL A 102 -18.49 -2.14 -1.70
N GLU A 103 -17.85 -3.11 -2.36
CA GLU A 103 -16.89 -2.88 -3.46
C GLU A 103 -17.40 -2.02 -4.60
N LEU A 104 -18.68 -2.15 -4.94
CA LEU A 104 -19.32 -1.45 -6.07
C LEU A 104 -20.26 -0.32 -5.60
N ASN A 105 -20.27 0.00 -4.32
CA ASN A 105 -21.11 1.07 -3.80
C ASN A 105 -20.46 2.45 -4.01
N PHE A 106 -20.34 2.87 -5.25
CA PHE A 106 -19.77 4.18 -5.61
C PHE A 106 -20.60 5.39 -5.16
N GLY A 107 -21.77 5.16 -4.59
CA GLY A 107 -22.52 6.21 -3.87
C GLY A 107 -21.91 6.55 -2.50
N ASP A 108 -21.07 5.68 -1.95
CA ASP A 108 -20.31 5.96 -0.74
C ASP A 108 -19.05 6.76 -1.07
N PRO A 109 -18.80 7.90 -0.39
CA PRO A 109 -17.67 8.77 -0.70
C PRO A 109 -16.29 8.09 -0.49
N ASP A 110 -16.14 7.24 0.52
CA ASP A 110 -14.86 6.55 0.76
C ASP A 110 -14.60 5.49 -0.31
N VAL A 111 -15.62 4.73 -0.72
CA VAL A 111 -15.51 3.73 -1.80
C VAL A 111 -15.13 4.42 -3.12
N LEU A 112 -15.77 5.55 -3.41
CA LEU A 112 -15.49 6.33 -4.60
C LEU A 112 -14.05 6.88 -4.58
N GLU A 113 -13.61 7.43 -3.45
CA GLU A 113 -12.27 8.03 -3.35
C GLU A 113 -11.17 6.97 -3.41
N VAL A 114 -11.31 5.85 -2.71
CA VAL A 114 -10.39 4.70 -2.81
C VAL A 114 -10.27 4.24 -4.27
N SER A 115 -11.39 4.14 -4.99
CA SER A 115 -11.40 3.77 -6.41
C SER A 115 -10.65 4.77 -7.29
N LYS A 116 -10.80 6.08 -7.03
CA LYS A 116 -10.07 7.15 -7.76
C LYS A 116 -8.55 7.06 -7.50
N VAL A 117 -8.15 6.89 -6.23
CA VAL A 117 -6.73 6.77 -5.87
C VAL A 117 -6.14 5.51 -6.50
N TRP A 118 -6.80 4.36 -6.39
CA TRP A 118 -6.41 3.13 -7.05
C TRP A 118 -6.17 3.33 -8.56
N LYS A 119 -7.08 4.01 -9.24
CA LYS A 119 -6.96 4.30 -10.67
C LYS A 119 -5.75 5.17 -10.99
N LYS A 120 -5.45 6.17 -10.16
CA LYS A 120 -4.26 7.03 -10.33
C LYS A 120 -2.97 6.19 -10.23
N VAL A 121 -2.86 5.35 -9.19
CA VAL A 121 -1.69 4.49 -8.97
C VAL A 121 -1.54 3.46 -10.11
N THR A 122 -2.64 2.83 -10.53
CA THR A 122 -2.63 1.86 -11.63
C THR A 122 -2.22 2.51 -12.96
N ASN A 123 -2.71 3.73 -13.25
CA ASN A 123 -2.30 4.47 -14.45
C ASN A 123 -0.81 4.82 -14.41
N GLU A 124 -0.28 5.21 -13.26
CA GLU A 124 1.15 5.49 -13.09
C GLU A 124 2.00 4.21 -13.32
N ARG A 125 1.58 3.07 -12.76
CA ARG A 125 2.19 1.76 -13.05
C ARG A 125 2.25 1.49 -14.55
N LEU A 126 1.14 1.69 -15.26
CA LEU A 126 1.08 1.48 -16.72
C LEU A 126 2.04 2.41 -17.46
N ARG A 127 2.14 3.68 -17.07
CA ARG A 127 3.10 4.64 -17.64
C ARG A 127 4.54 4.17 -17.42
N VAL A 128 4.89 3.74 -16.21
CA VAL A 128 6.23 3.21 -15.94
C VAL A 128 6.52 2.03 -16.85
N ILE A 129 5.63 1.05 -16.97
CA ILE A 129 5.83 -0.13 -17.84
C ILE A 129 5.99 0.27 -19.31
N GLN A 130 5.20 1.22 -19.81
CA GLN A 130 5.20 1.65 -21.20
C GLN A 130 6.44 2.46 -21.58
N PHE A 131 6.90 3.32 -20.68
CA PHE A 131 7.96 4.29 -20.95
C PHE A 131 9.33 3.90 -20.36
N LEU A 132 9.40 2.81 -19.59
CA LEU A 132 10.65 2.30 -19.05
C LEU A 132 11.65 2.01 -20.17
N ARG A 133 12.90 2.49 -20.03
CA ARG A 133 14.00 2.22 -20.96
C ARG A 133 15.21 1.76 -20.15
N PHE A 134 15.61 0.53 -20.42
CA PHE A 134 16.83 -0.02 -19.86
C PHE A 134 18.04 0.41 -20.66
N GLN A 135 19.11 0.73 -19.98
CA GLN A 135 20.45 0.95 -20.53
C GLN A 135 21.34 -0.22 -20.14
N LYS A 136 22.11 -0.75 -21.09
CA LYS A 136 23.03 -1.84 -20.80
C LYS A 136 24.30 -1.29 -20.19
N ALA A 137 24.67 -1.73 -19.00
CA ALA A 137 25.92 -1.41 -18.32
C ALA A 137 27.07 -2.27 -18.87
N VAL A 138 28.29 -1.91 -18.51
CA VAL A 138 29.54 -2.56 -18.99
C VAL A 138 29.58 -4.04 -18.57
N ASP A 139 29.05 -4.38 -17.40
CA ASP A 139 28.97 -5.74 -16.87
C ASP A 139 27.84 -6.60 -17.49
N GLY A 140 27.10 -6.01 -18.43
CA GLY A 140 25.98 -6.67 -19.10
C GLY A 140 24.64 -6.57 -18.38
N THR A 141 24.58 -5.94 -17.19
CA THR A 141 23.33 -5.68 -16.45
C THR A 141 22.54 -4.57 -17.13
N PHE A 142 21.22 -4.73 -17.19
CA PHE A 142 20.32 -3.70 -17.70
C PHE A 142 19.85 -2.83 -16.54
N PHE A 143 20.11 -1.53 -16.59
CA PHE A 143 19.76 -0.56 -15.57
C PHE A 143 18.70 0.42 -16.06
N ALA A 144 17.71 0.69 -15.22
CA ALA A 144 16.74 1.75 -15.45
C ALA A 144 16.46 2.50 -14.14
N ALA A 145 16.49 3.83 -14.20
CA ALA A 145 16.07 4.70 -13.12
C ALA A 145 14.78 5.42 -13.50
N VAL A 146 13.85 5.47 -12.56
CA VAL A 146 12.55 6.13 -12.72
C VAL A 146 12.27 7.04 -11.51
N LYS A 147 11.37 7.99 -11.68
CA LYS A 147 10.94 8.89 -10.59
C LYS A 147 9.40 8.96 -10.57
N PRO A 148 8.72 7.89 -10.22
CA PRO A 148 7.26 7.86 -10.24
C PRO A 148 6.68 8.71 -9.11
N VAL A 149 5.46 9.22 -9.33
CA VAL A 149 4.72 9.98 -8.30
C VAL A 149 4.35 9.08 -7.14
N TYR A 150 3.83 7.88 -7.44
CA TYR A 150 3.40 6.87 -6.48
C TYR A 150 4.41 5.72 -6.38
N ASN A 151 4.36 4.95 -5.31
CA ASN A 151 5.23 3.80 -5.10
C ASN A 151 4.78 2.60 -5.96
N VAL A 152 5.07 2.66 -7.26
CA VAL A 152 4.57 1.66 -8.23
C VAL A 152 5.58 0.58 -8.62
N LEU A 153 6.83 0.69 -8.18
CA LEU A 153 7.84 -0.31 -8.52
C LEU A 153 7.42 -1.74 -8.14
N PRO A 154 6.92 -2.02 -6.92
CA PRO A 154 6.47 -3.36 -6.55
C PRO A 154 5.43 -3.93 -7.52
N LEU A 155 4.57 -3.07 -8.06
CA LEU A 155 3.51 -3.45 -8.98
C LEU A 155 4.01 -3.75 -10.41
N THR A 156 5.24 -3.36 -10.76
CA THR A 156 5.83 -3.60 -12.08
C THR A 156 6.61 -4.90 -12.16
N LEU A 157 7.03 -5.46 -11.02
CA LEU A 157 7.99 -6.55 -10.96
C LEU A 157 7.55 -7.82 -11.70
N ALA A 158 6.30 -8.21 -11.54
CA ALA A 158 5.77 -9.40 -12.22
C ALA A 158 5.89 -9.27 -13.74
N HIS A 159 5.51 -8.10 -14.28
CA HIS A 159 5.61 -7.81 -15.71
C HIS A 159 7.06 -7.78 -16.20
N LEU A 160 7.97 -7.19 -15.43
CA LEU A 160 9.38 -7.09 -15.82
C LEU A 160 10.08 -8.45 -15.77
N LYS A 161 9.79 -9.27 -14.77
CA LYS A 161 10.30 -10.64 -14.68
C LYS A 161 9.85 -11.50 -15.86
N ASP A 162 8.58 -11.39 -16.25
CA ASP A 162 8.04 -12.13 -17.38
C ASP A 162 8.67 -11.66 -18.71
N ARG A 163 8.76 -10.34 -18.91
CA ARG A 163 9.27 -9.75 -20.15
C ARG A 163 10.78 -9.87 -20.34
N PHE A 164 11.55 -9.85 -19.25
CA PHE A 164 13.01 -9.85 -19.24
C PHE A 164 13.55 -11.01 -18.38
N ALA A 165 12.93 -12.17 -18.53
CA ALA A 165 13.19 -13.35 -17.70
C ALA A 165 14.62 -13.89 -17.81
N ASP A 166 15.27 -13.68 -18.95
CA ASP A 166 16.61 -14.17 -19.30
C ASP A 166 17.74 -13.16 -19.06
N GLN A 167 17.40 -11.98 -18.53
CA GLN A 167 18.34 -10.86 -18.40
C GLN A 167 18.48 -10.42 -16.95
N ARG A 168 19.70 -10.04 -16.57
CA ARG A 168 19.93 -9.35 -15.30
C ARG A 168 19.52 -7.89 -15.43
N TRP A 169 18.70 -7.39 -14.53
CA TRP A 169 18.29 -6.00 -14.53
C TRP A 169 18.17 -5.41 -13.14
N LEU A 170 18.36 -4.10 -13.08
CA LEU A 170 18.16 -3.25 -11.91
C LEU A 170 17.18 -2.14 -12.26
N LEU A 171 16.07 -2.06 -11.50
CA LEU A 171 15.13 -0.97 -11.57
C LEU A 171 15.21 -0.15 -10.28
N TYR A 172 15.44 1.16 -10.39
CA TYR A 172 15.68 2.05 -9.26
C TYR A 172 14.68 3.22 -9.22
N ASP A 173 14.09 3.49 -8.05
CA ASP A 173 13.25 4.65 -7.79
C ASP A 173 14.11 5.79 -7.21
N LEU A 174 14.30 6.84 -8.01
CA LEU A 174 15.07 8.02 -7.62
C LEU A 174 14.38 8.88 -6.55
N LYS A 175 13.08 8.75 -6.37
CA LYS A 175 12.34 9.52 -5.37
C LYS A 175 12.42 8.90 -3.98
N ARG A 176 12.42 7.56 -3.93
CA ARG A 176 12.37 6.79 -2.69
C ARG A 176 13.70 6.14 -2.34
N GLU A 177 14.68 6.28 -3.23
CA GLU A 177 16.06 5.80 -3.04
C GLU A 177 16.13 4.29 -2.76
N TYR A 178 15.31 3.49 -3.47
CA TYR A 178 15.35 2.04 -3.41
C TYR A 178 15.16 1.43 -4.80
N GLY A 179 15.50 0.15 -4.94
CA GLY A 179 15.37 -0.54 -6.21
C GLY A 179 15.26 -2.04 -6.07
N TYR A 180 15.02 -2.69 -7.20
CA TYR A 180 14.94 -4.13 -7.32
C TYR A 180 15.97 -4.63 -8.32
N TYR A 181 16.81 -5.55 -7.88
CA TYR A 181 17.72 -6.29 -8.72
C TYR A 181 17.15 -7.68 -9.03
N TYR A 182 17.21 -8.07 -10.28
CA TYR A 182 16.82 -9.39 -10.74
C TYR A 182 17.97 -10.08 -11.45
N ASP A 183 18.26 -11.31 -11.03
CA ASP A 183 19.20 -12.21 -11.68
C ASP A 183 18.49 -13.54 -11.95
N PRO A 184 18.38 -13.97 -13.24
CA PRO A 184 17.73 -15.21 -13.60
C PRO A 184 18.43 -16.46 -13.05
N VAL A 185 19.70 -16.35 -12.63
CA VAL A 185 20.50 -17.47 -12.12
C VAL A 185 20.35 -17.63 -10.61
N SER A 186 20.22 -16.53 -9.84
CA SER A 186 20.32 -16.57 -8.38
C SER A 186 19.00 -16.47 -7.63
N TYR A 187 17.87 -16.16 -8.28
CA TYR A 187 16.57 -15.88 -7.65
C TYR A 187 16.63 -14.85 -6.51
N THR A 188 17.69 -14.06 -6.42
CA THR A 188 17.94 -13.16 -5.32
C THR A 188 17.23 -11.82 -5.55
N HIS A 189 16.33 -11.47 -4.64
CA HIS A 189 15.79 -10.11 -4.56
C HIS A 189 16.67 -9.32 -3.58
N LEU A 190 17.44 -8.40 -4.08
CA LEU A 190 18.10 -7.38 -3.26
C LEU A 190 17.23 -6.11 -3.35
N THR A 191 16.67 -5.70 -2.22
CA THR A 191 16.27 -4.31 -2.01
C THR A 191 17.55 -3.55 -1.69
N LEU A 192 17.95 -2.65 -2.55
CA LEU A 192 19.11 -1.77 -2.34
C LEU A 192 18.62 -0.51 -1.67
#